data_7dc138371213e6cd09be68c37c073b99
#
_entry.id   7dc138371213e6cd09be68c37c073b99
#
_cell.length_a   1.000
_cell.length_b   1.000
_cell.length_c   1.000
_cell.angle_alpha   90.00
_cell.angle_beta   90.00
_cell.angle_gamma   90.00
#
_symmetry.space_group_name_H-M   'P 1'
#
loop_
_entity.id
_entity.type
_entity.pdbx_description
1 polymer ?
#
loop_
_entity_poly.entity_id
_entity_poly.type
_entity_poly.pdbx_seq_one_letter_code
_entity_poly.pdbx_strand_id
1 'polypeptide(L)'
;MEENGVLEHNKSLQEINRYKDSAFPVGMYVVTKEQIIPHGRGYMDLHWHEELQLTYVTSGMLELQVNGTGYRLEKGEGILINRNFVHITTGLTDGGRYVSYNFPDRLLGFFPGSRMEREDVLPYTSQYAFPAMVFKPEVCWQREILESMEEMRGLFLQEIWGEDFGGCGGDGVRNLERRPETGIRGEICREIRQGQERQGAPRAKYRVAVLLTGIWYQVISHLGDGAEGASKGSIRKQERLQAMLSFIHDNYMNPIRLREIAAAASVSEGECCRCFRDMIRKSPNQYLVAYRISRGIELLGSTEESVTEIAQETGFNDASHFIQYFKRQTGMTPKEYRNLIFGKNGERK
;
A
#
# COMPACT_ATOMS: atom_id res chain seq x y z
N MET A 1 12.38 -31.46 2.32
CA MET A 1 13.23 -30.27 2.08
C MET A 1 12.27 -29.10 1.98
N GLU A 2 12.03 -28.46 3.12
CA GLU A 2 11.19 -27.27 3.22
C GLU A 2 12.04 -26.08 2.79
N GLU A 3 11.67 -25.49 1.66
CA GLU A 3 12.24 -24.22 1.25
C GLU A 3 11.71 -23.13 2.20
N ASN A 4 12.56 -22.77 3.15
CA ASN A 4 12.40 -21.52 3.90
C ASN A 4 12.48 -20.36 2.90
N GLY A 5 11.32 -19.87 2.44
CA GLY A 5 11.20 -18.62 1.72
C GLY A 5 11.60 -17.47 2.61
N VAL A 6 12.91 -17.16 2.60
CA VAL A 6 13.43 -15.90 3.15
C VAL A 6 12.71 -14.78 2.39
N LEU A 7 11.90 -14.02 3.10
CA LEU A 7 11.28 -12.78 2.60
C LEU A 7 12.41 -11.83 2.21
N GLU A 8 12.75 -11.78 0.93
CA GLU A 8 13.57 -10.71 0.37
C GLU A 8 12.81 -9.40 0.57
N HIS A 9 13.16 -8.69 1.63
CA HIS A 9 12.61 -7.39 1.94
C HIS A 9 13.11 -6.39 0.91
N ASN A 10 12.19 -5.95 0.06
CA ASN A 10 12.44 -4.99 -0.99
C ASN A 10 12.92 -3.66 -0.40
N LYS A 11 14.17 -3.30 -0.67
CA LYS A 11 14.85 -2.11 -0.14
C LYS A 11 14.34 -0.79 -0.75
N SER A 12 13.44 -0.83 -1.70
CA SER A 12 12.93 0.31 -2.47
C SER A 12 11.59 0.82 -1.91
N LEU A 13 11.28 2.13 -2.10
CA LEU A 13 9.92 2.69 -1.95
C LEU A 13 8.95 2.05 -2.94
N GLN A 14 9.46 1.50 -4.00
CA GLN A 14 8.65 0.72 -4.91
C GLN A 14 8.15 -0.51 -4.15
N GLU A 15 6.85 -0.60 -3.99
CA GLU A 15 6.20 -1.81 -3.56
C GLU A 15 6.02 -2.72 -4.77
N ILE A 16 6.56 -3.92 -4.70
CA ILE A 16 6.28 -4.95 -5.69
C ILE A 16 5.14 -5.79 -5.16
N ASN A 17 3.97 -5.61 -5.73
CA ASN A 17 2.80 -6.41 -5.38
C ASN A 17 3.03 -7.87 -5.80
N ARG A 18 3.07 -8.77 -4.82
CA ARG A 18 3.17 -10.22 -5.06
C ARG A 18 1.76 -10.79 -5.11
N TYR A 19 1.30 -11.07 -6.30
CA TYR A 19 -0.01 -11.71 -6.48
C TYR A 19 0.12 -13.22 -6.23
N LYS A 20 -0.80 -13.77 -5.47
CA LYS A 20 -0.88 -15.22 -5.23
C LYS A 20 -1.14 -15.98 -6.53
N ASP A 21 -1.94 -15.41 -7.41
CA ASP A 21 -2.23 -15.92 -8.74
C ASP A 21 -1.71 -14.93 -9.79
N SER A 22 -0.57 -15.24 -10.40
CA SER A 22 0.03 -14.39 -11.44
C SER A 22 -0.82 -14.35 -12.73
N ALA A 23 -1.71 -15.31 -12.93
CA ALA A 23 -2.67 -15.32 -14.03
C ALA A 23 -3.90 -14.44 -13.77
N PHE A 24 -4.11 -14.06 -12.50
CA PHE A 24 -5.12 -13.09 -12.08
C PHE A 24 -4.47 -12.06 -11.12
N PRO A 25 -3.69 -11.11 -11.65
CA PRO A 25 -2.89 -10.19 -10.85
C PRO A 25 -3.73 -9.04 -10.27
N VAL A 26 -4.72 -9.38 -9.45
CA VAL A 26 -5.53 -8.43 -8.68
C VAL A 26 -5.40 -8.78 -7.21
N GLY A 27 -4.89 -7.83 -6.42
CA GLY A 27 -4.77 -7.94 -4.97
C GLY A 27 -5.85 -7.11 -4.28
N MET A 28 -6.47 -7.64 -3.23
CA MET A 28 -7.27 -6.86 -2.29
C MET A 28 -6.60 -6.86 -0.92
N TYR A 29 -6.57 -5.72 -0.27
CA TYR A 29 -6.01 -5.54 1.06
C TYR A 29 -7.05 -4.88 1.95
N VAL A 30 -7.31 -5.46 3.11
CA VAL A 30 -8.11 -4.83 4.17
C VAL A 30 -7.18 -4.21 5.18
N VAL A 31 -7.33 -2.92 5.43
CA VAL A 31 -6.40 -2.13 6.23
C VAL A 31 -7.13 -1.49 7.42
N THR A 32 -6.53 -1.65 8.59
CA THR A 32 -6.86 -0.91 9.83
C THR A 32 -5.59 -0.32 10.43
N LYS A 33 -5.71 0.39 11.55
CA LYS A 33 -4.53 0.87 12.29
C LYS A 33 -3.63 -0.26 12.78
N GLU A 34 -4.20 -1.40 13.10
CA GLU A 34 -3.51 -2.51 13.76
C GLU A 34 -2.98 -3.55 12.79
N GLN A 35 -3.63 -3.71 11.64
CA GLN A 35 -3.37 -4.84 10.75
C GLN A 35 -3.64 -4.50 9.28
N ILE A 36 -2.90 -5.20 8.40
CA ILE A 36 -3.17 -5.29 6.96
C ILE A 36 -3.34 -6.76 6.61
N ILE A 37 -4.40 -7.09 5.90
CA ILE A 37 -4.73 -8.46 5.48
C ILE A 37 -5.00 -8.49 3.97
N PRO A 38 -4.32 -9.32 3.17
CA PRO A 38 -3.11 -10.08 3.50
C PRO A 38 -1.96 -9.20 3.96
N HIS A 39 -0.91 -9.79 4.53
CA HIS A 39 0.22 -9.03 5.04
C HIS A 39 0.85 -8.19 3.93
N GLY A 40 0.99 -6.89 4.18
CA GLY A 40 1.53 -5.89 3.26
C GLY A 40 2.35 -4.85 4.02
N ARG A 41 2.75 -3.77 3.34
CA ARG A 41 3.43 -2.64 3.98
C ARG A 41 2.53 -1.97 5.02
N GLY A 42 3.14 -1.35 6.03
CA GLY A 42 2.45 -0.56 7.04
C GLY A 42 1.59 0.55 6.41
N TYR A 43 0.38 0.77 6.93
CA TYR A 43 -0.54 1.75 6.35
C TYR A 43 0.01 3.19 6.35
N MET A 44 1.02 3.48 7.18
CA MET A 44 1.72 4.78 7.22
C MET A 44 3.04 4.79 6.45
N ASP A 45 3.35 3.75 5.67
CA ASP A 45 4.56 3.69 4.88
C ASP A 45 4.38 4.44 3.56
N LEU A 46 5.27 5.40 3.31
CA LEU A 46 5.32 6.09 2.02
C LEU A 46 5.82 5.10 0.97
N HIS A 47 5.06 4.91 -0.11
CA HIS A 47 5.42 4.00 -1.19
C HIS A 47 4.82 4.43 -2.54
N TRP A 48 5.25 3.75 -3.58
CA TRP A 48 4.65 3.78 -4.91
C TRP A 48 4.76 2.39 -5.54
N HIS A 49 3.90 2.08 -6.48
CA HIS A 49 3.90 0.83 -7.24
C HIS A 49 3.46 1.06 -8.69
N GLU A 50 3.72 0.07 -9.55
CA GLU A 50 3.39 0.14 -10.97
C GLU A 50 1.91 -0.13 -11.28
N GLU A 51 1.15 -0.54 -10.30
CA GLU A 51 -0.27 -0.82 -10.40
C GLU A 51 -1.11 0.44 -10.23
N LEU A 52 -2.33 0.38 -10.76
CA LEU A 52 -3.44 1.23 -10.34
C LEU A 52 -3.94 0.76 -8.97
N GLN A 53 -4.34 1.68 -8.12
CA GLN A 53 -4.94 1.37 -6.81
C GLN A 53 -6.31 2.02 -6.68
N LEU A 54 -7.33 1.20 -6.40
CA LEU A 54 -8.63 1.67 -5.94
C LEU A 54 -8.71 1.50 -4.43
N THR A 55 -9.04 2.56 -3.70
CA THR A 55 -9.22 2.52 -2.24
C THR A 55 -10.64 2.92 -1.89
N TYR A 56 -11.31 2.14 -1.03
CA TYR A 56 -12.69 2.32 -0.61
C TYR A 56 -12.79 2.28 0.92
N VAL A 57 -13.41 3.31 1.51
CA VAL A 57 -13.54 3.42 2.97
C VAL A 57 -14.79 2.72 3.43
N THR A 58 -14.62 1.61 4.17
CA THR A 58 -15.73 0.80 4.67
C THR A 58 -16.21 1.23 6.06
N SER A 59 -15.35 1.91 6.85
CA SER A 59 -15.68 2.41 8.19
C SER A 59 -14.77 3.57 8.58
N GLY A 60 -15.33 4.55 9.27
CA GLY A 60 -14.58 5.70 9.78
C GLY A 60 -14.15 6.67 8.67
N MET A 61 -12.98 7.26 8.83
CA MET A 61 -12.44 8.28 7.95
C MET A 61 -10.95 7.99 7.71
N LEU A 62 -10.55 8.13 6.44
CA LEU A 62 -9.19 7.96 5.94
C LEU A 62 -8.61 9.31 5.52
N GLU A 63 -7.41 9.62 5.97
CA GLU A 63 -6.59 10.70 5.43
C GLU A 63 -5.38 10.10 4.71
N LEU A 64 -5.17 10.54 3.49
CA LEU A 64 -4.03 10.10 2.69
C LEU A 64 -3.44 11.26 1.88
N GLN A 65 -2.23 11.07 1.45
CA GLN A 65 -1.52 12.02 0.60
C GLN A 65 -1.04 11.30 -0.66
N VAL A 66 -1.34 11.87 -1.82
CA VAL A 66 -0.85 11.39 -3.12
C VAL A 66 -0.09 12.53 -3.77
N ASN A 67 1.18 12.28 -4.09
CA ASN A 67 2.05 13.27 -4.72
C ASN A 67 2.04 14.65 -4.02
N GLY A 68 1.99 14.65 -2.67
CA GLY A 68 1.97 15.86 -1.85
C GLY A 68 0.59 16.52 -1.70
N THR A 69 -0.42 16.07 -2.43
CA THR A 69 -1.82 16.54 -2.28
C THR A 69 -2.53 15.69 -1.23
N GLY A 70 -3.09 16.33 -0.21
CA GLY A 70 -3.87 15.67 0.84
C GLY A 70 -5.30 15.40 0.39
N TYR A 71 -5.81 14.22 0.73
CA TYR A 71 -7.19 13.80 0.52
C TYR A 71 -7.78 13.31 1.84
N ARG A 72 -9.06 13.59 2.05
CA ARG A 72 -9.84 13.07 3.17
C ARG A 72 -11.06 12.38 2.62
N LEU A 73 -11.25 11.13 3.01
CA LEU A 73 -12.34 10.28 2.57
C LEU A 73 -13.13 9.79 3.77
N GLU A 74 -14.43 9.83 3.65
CA GLU A 74 -15.37 9.32 4.66
C GLU A 74 -15.88 7.93 4.26
N LYS A 75 -16.55 7.24 5.19
CA LYS A 75 -17.19 5.95 4.91
C LYS A 75 -18.09 6.06 3.67
N GLY A 76 -17.92 5.13 2.74
CA GLY A 76 -18.66 5.06 1.48
C GLY A 76 -18.01 5.85 0.34
N GLU A 77 -16.94 6.60 0.60
CA GLU A 77 -16.15 7.29 -0.43
C GLU A 77 -14.97 6.42 -0.89
N GLY A 78 -14.42 6.74 -2.06
CA GLY A 78 -13.27 6.04 -2.62
C GLY A 78 -12.33 6.96 -3.39
N ILE A 79 -11.19 6.41 -3.75
CA ILE A 79 -10.17 7.09 -4.55
C ILE A 79 -9.49 6.11 -5.50
N LEU A 80 -9.26 6.52 -6.73
CA LEU A 80 -8.33 5.89 -7.65
C LEU A 80 -6.99 6.61 -7.54
N ILE A 81 -5.92 5.88 -7.27
CA ILE A 81 -4.53 6.36 -7.33
C ILE A 81 -3.92 5.77 -8.60
N ASN A 82 -3.37 6.64 -9.44
CA ASN A 82 -2.74 6.22 -10.67
C ASN A 82 -1.36 5.61 -10.40
N ARG A 83 -0.88 4.78 -11.32
CA ARG A 83 0.41 4.09 -11.21
C ARG A 83 1.59 5.06 -11.05
N ASN A 84 2.61 4.59 -10.35
CA ASN A 84 3.88 5.31 -10.15
C ASN A 84 3.79 6.60 -9.32
N PHE A 85 2.63 6.93 -8.73
CA PHE A 85 2.53 8.06 -7.83
C PHE A 85 2.85 7.68 -6.40
N VAL A 86 3.74 8.45 -5.77
CA VAL A 86 4.08 8.30 -4.36
C VAL A 86 2.86 8.65 -3.51
N HIS A 87 2.51 7.76 -2.61
CA HIS A 87 1.37 7.96 -1.70
C HIS A 87 1.62 7.37 -0.31
N ILE A 88 0.86 7.86 0.66
CA ILE A 88 0.94 7.47 2.07
C ILE A 88 -0.41 7.71 2.73
N THR A 89 -0.84 6.80 3.59
CA THR A 89 -1.91 7.08 4.55
C THR A 89 -1.35 7.89 5.70
N THR A 90 -1.92 9.06 5.96
CA THR A 90 -1.49 10.00 7.01
C THR A 90 -2.33 9.91 8.27
N GLY A 91 -3.55 9.37 8.17
CA GLY A 91 -4.45 9.18 9.28
C GLY A 91 -5.58 8.20 8.98
N LEU A 92 -6.01 7.50 10.02
CA LEU A 92 -7.19 6.64 10.02
C LEU A 92 -7.86 6.81 11.38
N THR A 93 -9.17 6.99 11.43
CA THR A 93 -9.90 7.10 12.70
C THR A 93 -9.85 5.79 13.49
N ASP A 94 -10.10 5.84 14.81
CA ASP A 94 -10.21 4.64 15.62
C ASP A 94 -11.39 3.79 15.13
N GLY A 95 -11.15 2.48 14.94
CA GLY A 95 -12.10 1.58 14.29
C GLY A 95 -12.32 1.84 12.79
N GLY A 96 -11.53 2.75 12.21
CA GLY A 96 -11.53 3.00 10.77
C GLY A 96 -11.00 1.81 9.98
N ARG A 97 -11.57 1.61 8.78
CA ARG A 97 -11.21 0.53 7.88
C ARG A 97 -11.38 0.96 6.44
N TYR A 98 -10.43 0.57 5.61
CA TYR A 98 -10.55 0.70 4.17
C TYR A 98 -10.06 -0.55 3.45
N VAL A 99 -10.44 -0.67 2.19
CA VAL A 99 -10.02 -1.74 1.29
C VAL A 99 -9.27 -1.12 0.13
N SER A 100 -8.11 -1.70 -0.23
CA SER A 100 -7.36 -1.31 -1.42
C SER A 100 -7.31 -2.47 -2.41
N TYR A 101 -7.52 -2.16 -3.69
CA TYR A 101 -7.38 -3.10 -4.82
C TYR A 101 -6.23 -2.63 -5.68
N ASN A 102 -5.18 -3.45 -5.78
CA ASN A 102 -4.03 -3.18 -6.64
C ASN A 102 -4.08 -4.09 -7.86
N PHE A 103 -3.96 -3.52 -9.05
CA PHE A 103 -4.01 -4.26 -10.31
C PHE A 103 -3.22 -3.54 -11.41
N PRO A 104 -2.54 -4.29 -12.31
CA PRO A 104 -1.80 -3.70 -13.40
C PRO A 104 -2.75 -3.18 -14.49
N ASP A 105 -2.37 -2.06 -15.10
CA ASP A 105 -3.13 -1.41 -16.18
C ASP A 105 -3.34 -2.31 -17.41
N ARG A 106 -2.43 -3.28 -17.64
CA ARG A 106 -2.56 -4.26 -18.73
C ARG A 106 -3.87 -5.07 -18.68
N LEU A 107 -4.52 -5.20 -17.52
CA LEU A 107 -5.82 -5.86 -17.41
C LEU A 107 -6.93 -5.08 -18.10
N LEU A 108 -6.77 -3.78 -18.26
CA LEU A 108 -7.75 -2.89 -18.86
C LEU A 108 -7.63 -2.83 -20.39
N GLY A 109 -6.45 -3.20 -20.92
CA GLY A 109 -6.14 -3.14 -22.35
C GLY A 109 -6.57 -4.39 -23.15
N PHE A 110 -7.19 -5.39 -22.50
CA PHE A 110 -7.61 -6.68 -23.04
C PHE A 110 -6.46 -7.57 -23.50
N PHE A 111 -5.57 -7.10 -24.35
CA PHE A 111 -4.35 -7.80 -24.78
C PHE A 111 -3.25 -6.79 -25.22
N PRO A 112 -1.99 -7.15 -25.10
CA PRO A 112 -0.88 -6.28 -25.48
C PRO A 112 -0.96 -5.85 -26.94
N GLY A 113 -0.80 -4.54 -27.19
CA GLY A 113 -0.88 -3.93 -28.52
C GLY A 113 -2.31 -3.75 -29.05
N SER A 114 -3.34 -3.97 -28.21
CA SER A 114 -4.73 -3.70 -28.59
C SER A 114 -4.96 -2.21 -28.86
N ARG A 115 -6.04 -1.90 -29.56
CA ARG A 115 -6.47 -0.52 -29.75
C ARG A 115 -6.84 0.13 -28.42
N MET A 116 -7.56 -0.60 -27.57
CA MET A 116 -7.96 -0.15 -26.24
C MET A 116 -6.76 0.16 -25.35
N GLU A 117 -5.72 -0.67 -25.37
CA GLU A 117 -4.48 -0.38 -24.64
C GLU A 117 -3.88 0.96 -25.09
N ARG A 118 -3.75 1.19 -26.41
CA ARG A 118 -3.08 2.36 -26.95
C ARG A 118 -3.90 3.64 -26.86
N GLU A 119 -5.22 3.56 -27.00
CA GLU A 119 -6.10 4.73 -27.08
C GLU A 119 -6.83 5.03 -25.76
N ASP A 120 -7.15 3.99 -24.97
CA ASP A 120 -8.03 4.11 -23.81
C ASP A 120 -7.31 3.80 -22.46
N VAL A 121 -6.09 3.25 -22.47
CA VAL A 121 -5.36 2.92 -21.24
C VAL A 121 -4.07 3.72 -21.13
N LEU A 122 -3.11 3.52 -22.05
CA LEU A 122 -1.78 4.13 -21.96
C LEU A 122 -1.78 5.66 -21.90
N PRO A 123 -2.65 6.41 -22.60
CA PRO A 123 -2.68 7.87 -22.49
C PRO A 123 -3.00 8.38 -21.09
N TYR A 124 -3.72 7.57 -20.28
CA TYR A 124 -4.17 7.93 -18.94
C TYR A 124 -3.31 7.31 -17.83
N THR A 125 -2.65 6.17 -18.08
CA THR A 125 -1.80 5.47 -17.10
C THR A 125 -0.32 5.75 -17.31
N SER A 126 0.10 6.07 -18.53
CA SER A 126 1.45 6.54 -18.82
C SER A 126 1.52 8.08 -18.72
N GLN A 127 2.70 8.60 -18.47
CA GLN A 127 2.98 10.05 -18.45
C GLN A 127 2.20 10.88 -17.42
N TYR A 128 1.72 10.24 -16.33
CA TYR A 128 1.16 10.98 -15.19
C TYR A 128 -0.04 11.87 -15.54
N ALA A 129 -0.98 11.36 -16.32
CA ALA A 129 -2.16 12.08 -16.76
C ALA A 129 -2.95 12.72 -15.60
N PHE A 130 -3.11 11.97 -14.51
CA PHE A 130 -3.66 12.45 -13.24
C PHE A 130 -3.09 11.63 -12.06
N PRO A 131 -2.80 12.23 -10.89
CA PRO A 131 -2.27 11.50 -9.74
C PRO A 131 -3.33 10.66 -9.03
N ALA A 132 -4.53 11.21 -8.83
CA ALA A 132 -5.63 10.55 -8.16
C ALA A 132 -6.97 11.16 -8.54
N MET A 133 -8.06 10.38 -8.35
CA MET A 133 -9.44 10.81 -8.55
C MET A 133 -10.31 10.31 -7.40
N VAL A 134 -10.98 11.22 -6.70
CA VAL A 134 -11.89 10.90 -5.60
C VAL A 134 -13.27 10.57 -6.15
N PHE A 135 -13.94 9.58 -5.56
CA PHE A 135 -15.31 9.18 -5.85
C PHE A 135 -16.20 9.43 -4.65
N LYS A 136 -17.33 10.11 -4.91
CA LYS A 136 -18.34 10.50 -3.93
C LYS A 136 -19.71 9.95 -4.29
N PRO A 137 -20.50 9.46 -3.31
CA PRO A 137 -21.78 8.82 -3.59
C PRO A 137 -22.86 9.78 -4.09
N GLU A 138 -22.68 11.11 -3.91
CA GLU A 138 -23.60 12.13 -4.39
C GLU A 138 -23.61 12.26 -5.92
N VAL A 139 -22.51 11.89 -6.58
CA VAL A 139 -22.36 11.95 -8.05
C VAL A 139 -22.73 10.61 -8.65
N CYS A 140 -23.71 10.58 -9.56
CA CYS A 140 -24.33 9.36 -10.05
C CYS A 140 -23.30 8.34 -10.61
N TRP A 141 -22.46 8.75 -11.55
CA TRP A 141 -21.46 7.85 -12.14
C TRP A 141 -20.36 7.41 -11.15
N GLN A 142 -20.03 8.25 -10.17
CA GLN A 142 -19.07 7.90 -9.12
C GLN A 142 -19.68 6.89 -8.14
N ARG A 143 -20.99 6.99 -7.86
CA ARG A 143 -21.72 6.01 -7.07
C ARG A 143 -21.69 4.64 -7.70
N GLU A 144 -21.86 4.52 -9.02
CA GLU A 144 -21.75 3.24 -9.74
C GLU A 144 -20.36 2.61 -9.58
N ILE A 145 -19.31 3.44 -9.55
CA ILE A 145 -17.94 2.99 -9.25
C ILE A 145 -17.85 2.46 -7.81
N LEU A 146 -18.37 3.19 -6.84
CA LEU A 146 -18.35 2.80 -5.43
C LEU A 146 -19.14 1.50 -5.18
N GLU A 147 -20.29 1.34 -5.83
CA GLU A 147 -21.07 0.10 -5.81
C GLU A 147 -20.29 -1.07 -6.42
N SER A 148 -19.58 -0.84 -7.53
CA SER A 148 -18.69 -1.84 -8.14
C SER A 148 -17.54 -2.24 -7.21
N MET A 149 -16.96 -1.29 -6.47
CA MET A 149 -15.90 -1.56 -5.49
C MET A 149 -16.44 -2.40 -4.31
N GLU A 150 -17.66 -2.12 -3.83
CA GLU A 150 -18.28 -2.92 -2.78
C GLU A 150 -18.65 -4.33 -3.27
N GLU A 151 -19.13 -4.47 -4.52
CA GLU A 151 -19.35 -5.79 -5.12
C GLU A 151 -18.04 -6.59 -5.21
N MET A 152 -16.94 -5.95 -5.66
CA MET A 152 -15.62 -6.61 -5.68
C MET A 152 -15.21 -7.07 -4.28
N ARG A 153 -15.43 -6.27 -3.23
CA ARG A 153 -15.15 -6.65 -1.84
C ARG A 153 -15.87 -7.94 -1.46
N GLY A 154 -17.15 -8.03 -1.79
CA GLY A 154 -17.95 -9.24 -1.56
C GLY A 154 -17.36 -10.46 -2.27
N LEU A 155 -17.01 -10.34 -3.56
CA LEU A 155 -16.43 -11.41 -4.36
C LEU A 155 -15.06 -11.88 -3.80
N PHE A 156 -14.22 -10.96 -3.36
CA PHE A 156 -12.94 -11.31 -2.73
C PHE A 156 -13.12 -12.07 -1.42
N LEU A 157 -14.01 -11.59 -0.57
CA LEU A 157 -14.24 -12.22 0.74
C LEU A 157 -14.88 -13.61 0.61
N GLN A 158 -15.84 -13.77 -0.30
CA GLN A 158 -16.63 -15.00 -0.42
C GLN A 158 -15.92 -16.08 -1.25
N GLU A 159 -15.31 -15.71 -2.36
CA GLU A 159 -14.84 -16.65 -3.37
C GLU A 159 -13.31 -16.71 -3.43
N ILE A 160 -12.65 -15.56 -3.58
CA ILE A 160 -11.22 -15.54 -3.88
C ILE A 160 -10.41 -15.83 -2.60
N TRP A 161 -10.81 -15.23 -1.47
CA TRP A 161 -10.21 -15.49 -0.17
C TRP A 161 -10.84 -16.69 0.55
N GLY A 162 -12.10 -17.04 0.23
CA GLY A 162 -12.78 -18.20 0.79
C GLY A 162 -12.02 -19.49 0.52
N GLU A 163 -11.40 -19.63 -0.65
CA GLU A 163 -10.48 -20.75 -0.95
C GLU A 163 -9.22 -20.73 -0.07
N ASP A 164 -8.74 -19.56 0.35
CA ASP A 164 -7.52 -19.38 1.15
C ASP A 164 -7.76 -19.48 2.66
N PHE A 165 -8.92 -19.01 3.11
CA PHE A 165 -9.39 -19.10 4.49
C PHE A 165 -10.31 -20.31 4.67
N GLY A 166 -10.70 -20.99 3.59
CA GLY A 166 -11.63 -22.13 3.50
C GLY A 166 -11.11 -23.45 4.06
N GLY A 167 -9.92 -23.48 4.62
CA GLY A 167 -9.57 -24.48 5.63
C GLY A 167 -10.49 -24.46 6.86
N CYS A 168 -11.53 -23.63 6.87
CA CYS A 168 -12.59 -23.64 7.88
C CYS A 168 -13.64 -24.75 7.72
N GLY A 169 -13.56 -25.62 6.71
CA GLY A 169 -14.52 -26.72 6.46
C GLY A 169 -13.91 -28.13 6.32
N GLY A 170 -12.59 -28.24 6.26
CA GLY A 170 -11.86 -29.53 6.18
C GLY A 170 -10.76 -29.59 7.23
N ASP A 171 -10.03 -30.70 7.35
CA ASP A 171 -9.05 -31.01 8.42
C ASP A 171 -8.04 -29.91 8.81
N GLY A 172 -7.94 -28.80 8.08
CA GLY A 172 -7.17 -27.60 8.45
C GLY A 172 -7.76 -26.76 9.60
N VAL A 173 -9.05 -26.92 9.92
CA VAL A 173 -9.77 -26.19 11.00
C VAL A 173 -9.26 -26.53 12.38
N ARG A 174 -8.75 -27.72 12.60
CA ARG A 174 -8.32 -28.19 13.94
C ARG A 174 -7.16 -27.37 14.54
N ASN A 175 -6.42 -26.63 13.73
CA ASN A 175 -5.34 -25.78 14.18
C ASN A 175 -5.72 -24.29 14.35
N LEU A 176 -6.84 -23.84 13.79
CA LEU A 176 -7.33 -22.44 13.89
C LEU A 176 -8.31 -22.23 15.05
N GLU A 177 -8.98 -23.30 15.54
CA GLU A 177 -9.91 -23.24 16.69
C GLU A 177 -9.23 -22.87 18.02
N ARG A 178 -7.89 -22.82 18.09
CA ARG A 178 -7.13 -22.50 19.31
C ARG A 178 -6.72 -21.03 19.45
N ARG A 179 -7.03 -20.15 18.47
CA ARG A 179 -6.78 -18.71 18.62
C ARG A 179 -8.11 -17.98 18.69
N PRO A 180 -8.33 -17.10 19.68
CA PRO A 180 -9.57 -16.35 19.77
C PRO A 180 -9.77 -15.53 18.49
N GLU A 181 -10.96 -15.63 17.90
CA GLU A 181 -11.40 -14.84 16.74
C GLU A 181 -11.64 -13.37 17.15
N THR A 182 -10.61 -12.71 17.68
CA THR A 182 -10.64 -11.31 18.09
C THR A 182 -9.95 -10.44 17.05
N GLY A 183 -10.43 -9.22 16.90
CA GLY A 183 -9.91 -8.25 15.94
C GLY A 183 -10.44 -8.47 14.52
N ILE A 184 -9.87 -7.71 13.57
CA ILE A 184 -10.31 -7.65 12.18
C ILE A 184 -10.30 -9.00 11.47
N ARG A 185 -9.34 -9.88 11.78
CA ARG A 185 -9.27 -11.21 11.18
C ARG A 185 -10.50 -12.06 11.54
N GLY A 186 -10.96 -11.98 12.79
CA GLY A 186 -12.20 -12.62 13.23
C GLY A 186 -13.44 -12.02 12.56
N GLU A 187 -13.47 -10.73 12.30
CA GLU A 187 -14.56 -10.07 11.57
C GLU A 187 -14.59 -10.53 10.11
N ILE A 188 -13.44 -10.55 9.44
CA ILE A 188 -13.32 -11.06 8.05
C ILE A 188 -13.77 -12.53 7.98
N CYS A 189 -13.34 -13.37 8.92
CA CYS A 189 -13.79 -14.77 8.96
C CYS A 189 -15.31 -14.90 9.15
N ARG A 190 -15.94 -14.01 9.94
CA ARG A 190 -17.40 -13.98 10.08
C ARG A 190 -18.10 -13.52 8.79
N GLU A 191 -17.58 -12.48 8.14
CA GLU A 191 -18.11 -11.99 6.86
C GLU A 191 -18.02 -13.09 5.78
N ILE A 192 -16.90 -13.83 5.72
CA ILE A 192 -16.72 -14.97 4.82
C ILE A 192 -17.75 -16.07 5.11
N ARG A 193 -17.93 -16.45 6.38
CA ARG A 193 -18.92 -17.51 6.74
C ARG A 193 -20.35 -17.11 6.39
N GLN A 194 -20.75 -15.86 6.67
CA GLN A 194 -22.09 -15.36 6.30
C GLN A 194 -22.31 -15.31 4.79
N GLY A 195 -21.23 -15.11 4.02
CA GLY A 195 -21.27 -15.14 2.56
C GLY A 195 -21.37 -16.56 1.98
N GLN A 196 -20.78 -17.57 2.62
CA GLN A 196 -20.83 -18.97 2.17
C GLN A 196 -22.24 -19.59 2.24
N GLU A 197 -23.15 -19.03 3.01
CA GLU A 197 -24.57 -19.40 3.00
C GLU A 197 -25.30 -18.95 1.73
N ARG A 198 -24.72 -17.98 0.98
CA ARG A 198 -25.19 -17.61 -0.36
C ARG A 198 -24.36 -18.41 -1.36
N GLN A 199 -25.01 -19.21 -2.20
CA GLN A 199 -24.36 -19.99 -3.26
C GLN A 199 -23.28 -19.16 -3.96
N GLY A 200 -22.03 -19.67 -3.97
CA GLY A 200 -20.86 -18.99 -4.52
C GLY A 200 -21.10 -18.44 -5.92
N ALA A 201 -20.59 -17.24 -6.19
CA ALA A 201 -20.73 -16.62 -7.51
C ALA A 201 -19.77 -17.32 -8.50
N PRO A 202 -20.26 -18.18 -9.40
CA PRO A 202 -19.37 -18.84 -10.34
C PRO A 202 -18.61 -17.78 -11.15
N ARG A 203 -17.28 -17.95 -11.28
CA ARG A 203 -16.40 -17.05 -12.05
C ARG A 203 -16.13 -15.68 -11.40
N ALA A 204 -15.98 -15.63 -10.07
CA ALA A 204 -15.71 -14.39 -9.33
C ALA A 204 -14.53 -13.59 -9.92
N LYS A 205 -13.40 -14.22 -10.25
CA LYS A 205 -12.24 -13.57 -10.87
C LYS A 205 -12.60 -12.87 -12.19
N TYR A 206 -13.43 -13.54 -13.03
CA TYR A 206 -13.90 -12.93 -14.27
C TYR A 206 -14.82 -11.73 -14.01
N ARG A 207 -15.73 -11.84 -13.01
CA ARG A 207 -16.61 -10.74 -12.62
C ARG A 207 -15.82 -9.54 -12.12
N VAL A 208 -14.77 -9.75 -11.30
CA VAL A 208 -13.85 -8.68 -10.87
C VAL A 208 -13.20 -7.98 -12.06
N ALA A 209 -12.72 -8.73 -13.07
CA ALA A 209 -12.15 -8.13 -14.28
C ALA A 209 -13.17 -7.28 -15.05
N VAL A 210 -14.41 -7.72 -15.15
CA VAL A 210 -15.51 -6.95 -15.78
C VAL A 210 -15.78 -5.66 -14.98
N LEU A 211 -15.84 -5.74 -13.66
CA LEU A 211 -16.04 -4.56 -12.79
C LEU A 211 -14.90 -3.56 -12.93
N LEU A 212 -13.64 -4.02 -12.90
CA LEU A 212 -12.48 -3.14 -13.09
C LEU A 212 -12.50 -2.43 -14.45
N THR A 213 -12.86 -3.16 -15.52
CA THR A 213 -13.00 -2.57 -16.85
C THR A 213 -14.14 -1.55 -16.91
N GLY A 214 -15.27 -1.85 -16.26
CA GLY A 214 -16.42 -0.93 -16.15
C GLY A 214 -16.06 0.35 -15.37
N ILE A 215 -15.37 0.21 -14.24
CA ILE A 215 -14.86 1.34 -13.46
C ILE A 215 -13.93 2.19 -14.33
N TRP A 216 -12.99 1.57 -15.05
CA TRP A 216 -12.07 2.26 -15.92
C TRP A 216 -12.79 3.03 -17.03
N TYR A 217 -13.78 2.40 -17.67
CA TYR A 217 -14.60 3.06 -18.68
C TYR A 217 -15.28 4.32 -18.13
N GLN A 218 -15.87 4.26 -16.94
CA GLN A 218 -16.47 5.42 -16.29
C GLN A 218 -15.42 6.51 -16.01
N VAL A 219 -14.24 6.14 -15.51
CA VAL A 219 -13.16 7.08 -15.25
C VAL A 219 -12.75 7.83 -16.50
N ILE A 220 -12.40 7.13 -17.59
CA ILE A 220 -11.92 7.78 -18.81
C ILE A 220 -13.04 8.57 -19.53
N SER A 221 -14.28 8.12 -19.42
CA SER A 221 -15.44 8.83 -20.02
C SER A 221 -15.70 10.18 -19.35
N HIS A 222 -15.28 10.36 -18.08
CA HIS A 222 -15.50 11.59 -17.32
C HIS A 222 -14.22 12.41 -17.09
N LEU A 223 -13.06 11.92 -17.52
CA LEU A 223 -11.83 12.72 -17.50
C LEU A 223 -11.84 13.87 -18.52
N GLY A 224 -12.79 13.84 -19.49
CA GLY A 224 -12.91 14.81 -20.57
C GLY A 224 -11.75 14.72 -21.58
N ASP A 225 -11.95 15.25 -22.78
CA ASP A 225 -10.91 15.41 -23.82
C ASP A 225 -9.78 16.37 -23.39
N GLY A 226 -9.87 16.90 -22.20
CA GLY A 226 -8.97 17.84 -21.56
C GLY A 226 -8.65 17.43 -20.11
N ALA A 227 -8.34 16.16 -19.84
CA ALA A 227 -7.47 15.90 -18.71
C ALA A 227 -6.23 16.76 -18.96
N GLU A 228 -6.18 17.96 -18.35
CA GLU A 228 -4.95 18.73 -18.30
C GLU A 228 -3.93 17.80 -17.71
N GLY A 229 -3.21 17.12 -18.59
CA GLY A 229 -2.16 16.20 -18.22
C GLY A 229 -1.28 16.92 -17.22
N ALA A 230 -0.84 16.24 -16.20
CA ALA A 230 0.05 16.83 -15.21
C ALA A 230 1.05 17.71 -15.94
N SER A 231 1.16 18.98 -15.57
CA SER A 231 2.01 19.93 -16.32
C SER A 231 3.40 19.30 -16.47
N LYS A 232 4.09 19.54 -17.59
CA LYS A 232 5.48 19.04 -17.78
C LYS A 232 6.37 19.30 -16.57
N GLY A 233 6.08 20.37 -15.81
CA GLY A 233 6.74 20.70 -14.55
C GLY A 233 6.41 19.71 -13.41
N SER A 234 5.17 19.25 -13.33
CA SER A 234 4.74 18.26 -12.33
C SER A 234 5.35 16.87 -12.59
N ILE A 235 5.34 16.45 -13.85
CA ILE A 235 5.97 15.19 -14.29
C ILE A 235 7.46 15.17 -13.92
N ARG A 236 8.19 16.21 -14.34
CA ARG A 236 9.62 16.33 -14.05
C ARG A 236 9.91 16.38 -12.55
N LYS A 237 9.02 16.98 -11.77
CA LYS A 237 9.15 17.03 -10.30
C LYS A 237 8.98 15.65 -9.67
N GLN A 238 8.06 14.85 -10.19
CA GLN A 238 7.83 13.45 -9.77
C GLN A 238 9.03 12.55 -10.10
N GLU A 239 9.52 12.60 -11.33
CA GLU A 239 10.69 11.83 -11.77
C GLU A 239 11.92 12.13 -10.90
N ARG A 240 12.13 13.41 -10.61
CA ARG A 240 13.21 13.86 -9.73
C ARG A 240 13.05 13.32 -8.30
N LEU A 241 11.82 13.36 -7.76
CA LEU A 241 11.56 12.82 -6.44
C LEU A 241 11.83 11.32 -6.42
N GLN A 242 11.34 10.56 -7.39
CA GLN A 242 11.59 9.11 -7.48
C GLN A 242 13.08 8.79 -7.52
N ALA A 243 13.86 9.51 -8.34
CA ALA A 243 15.30 9.31 -8.41
C ALA A 243 16.00 9.57 -7.06
N MET A 244 15.61 10.65 -6.36
CA MET A 244 16.14 10.98 -5.03
C MET A 244 15.77 9.92 -3.98
N LEU A 245 14.53 9.44 -4.02
CA LEU A 245 14.05 8.42 -3.09
C LEU A 245 14.71 7.07 -3.33
N SER A 246 14.84 6.63 -4.58
CA SER A 246 15.58 5.40 -4.94
C SER A 246 17.01 5.48 -4.45
N PHE A 247 17.69 6.62 -4.66
CA PHE A 247 19.05 6.80 -4.16
C PHE A 247 19.14 6.65 -2.62
N ILE A 248 18.21 7.25 -1.87
CA ILE A 248 18.17 7.10 -0.41
C ILE A 248 18.00 5.63 -0.03
N HIS A 249 17.10 4.91 -0.70
CA HIS A 249 16.80 3.52 -0.38
C HIS A 249 17.94 2.56 -0.68
N ASP A 250 18.65 2.80 -1.77
CA ASP A 250 19.79 1.97 -2.16
C ASP A 250 21.01 2.21 -1.26
N ASN A 251 21.06 3.38 -0.59
CA ASN A 251 22.24 3.82 0.14
C ASN A 251 22.01 4.11 1.63
N TYR A 252 20.80 3.91 2.17
CA TYR A 252 20.42 4.33 3.54
C TYR A 252 21.34 3.82 4.65
N MET A 253 21.98 2.67 4.45
CA MET A 253 22.92 2.06 5.42
C MET A 253 24.20 2.86 5.54
N ASN A 254 24.53 3.68 4.53
CA ASN A 254 25.75 4.47 4.46
C ASN A 254 25.50 5.92 4.90
N PRO A 255 26.56 6.66 5.27
CA PRO A 255 26.44 8.11 5.43
C PRO A 255 26.04 8.77 4.11
N ILE A 256 24.87 9.40 4.06
CA ILE A 256 24.36 10.11 2.87
C ILE A 256 24.37 11.61 3.16
N ARG A 257 24.93 12.39 2.24
CA ARG A 257 24.92 13.86 2.27
C ARG A 257 23.83 14.40 1.35
N LEU A 258 23.25 15.54 1.69
CA LEU A 258 22.20 16.20 0.91
C LEU A 258 22.58 16.38 -0.57
N ARG A 259 23.84 16.75 -0.84
CA ARG A 259 24.36 16.92 -2.20
C ARG A 259 24.30 15.64 -3.04
N GLU A 260 24.43 14.46 -2.42
CA GLU A 260 24.40 13.17 -3.11
C GLU A 260 22.96 12.80 -3.50
N ILE A 261 22.01 13.08 -2.61
CA ILE A 261 20.57 12.95 -2.89
C ILE A 261 20.17 13.88 -4.05
N ALA A 262 20.60 15.14 -4.02
CA ALA A 262 20.30 16.11 -5.06
C ALA A 262 20.93 15.74 -6.41
N ALA A 263 22.17 15.21 -6.39
CA ALA A 263 22.87 14.76 -7.59
C ALA A 263 22.17 13.60 -8.29
N ALA A 264 21.53 12.68 -7.54
CA ALA A 264 20.76 11.55 -8.10
C ALA A 264 19.63 12.01 -9.02
N ALA A 265 19.08 13.19 -8.81
CA ALA A 265 18.04 13.78 -9.66
C ALA A 265 18.55 14.95 -10.52
N SER A 266 19.87 15.18 -10.57
CA SER A 266 20.50 16.30 -11.30
C SER A 266 19.90 17.66 -10.93
N VAL A 267 19.68 17.91 -9.62
CA VAL A 267 19.14 19.17 -9.08
C VAL A 267 20.06 19.81 -8.04
N SER A 268 19.82 21.07 -7.72
CA SER A 268 20.50 21.73 -6.59
C SER A 268 19.96 21.22 -5.25
N GLU A 269 20.76 21.34 -4.19
CA GLU A 269 20.34 20.98 -2.81
C GLU A 269 19.06 21.76 -2.40
N GLY A 270 18.95 23.03 -2.77
CA GLY A 270 17.76 23.84 -2.52
C GLY A 270 16.51 23.31 -3.24
N GLU A 271 16.65 22.82 -4.48
CA GLU A 271 15.55 22.22 -5.23
C GLU A 271 15.18 20.85 -4.67
N CYS A 272 16.16 20.05 -4.26
CA CYS A 272 15.95 18.80 -3.54
C CYS A 272 15.10 19.05 -2.27
N CYS A 273 15.50 19.98 -1.42
CA CYS A 273 14.74 20.32 -0.21
C CYS A 273 13.32 20.82 -0.52
N ARG A 274 13.13 21.61 -1.57
CA ARG A 274 11.79 22.06 -2.00
C ARG A 274 10.94 20.91 -2.47
N CYS A 275 11.50 20.02 -3.30
CA CYS A 275 10.79 18.84 -3.81
C CYS A 275 10.29 17.95 -2.66
N PHE A 276 11.15 17.61 -1.72
CA PHE A 276 10.78 16.83 -0.52
C PHE A 276 9.71 17.51 0.32
N ARG A 277 9.87 18.82 0.59
CA ARG A 277 8.90 19.58 1.39
C ARG A 277 7.52 19.63 0.72
N ASP A 278 7.49 19.89 -0.60
CA ASP A 278 6.24 20.04 -1.32
C ASP A 278 5.49 18.70 -1.47
N MET A 279 6.22 17.60 -1.76
CA MET A 279 5.62 16.32 -2.12
C MET A 279 5.52 15.34 -0.94
N ILE A 280 6.41 15.44 0.06
CA ILE A 280 6.50 14.49 1.18
C ILE A 280 6.26 15.19 2.53
N ARG A 281 6.27 16.52 2.57
CA ARG A 281 6.15 17.33 3.80
C ARG A 281 7.25 17.05 4.85
N LYS A 282 8.39 16.50 4.43
CA LYS A 282 9.59 16.24 5.24
C LYS A 282 10.82 16.79 4.52
N SER A 283 11.89 17.08 5.27
CA SER A 283 13.18 17.29 4.62
C SER A 283 13.80 15.96 4.17
N PRO A 284 14.77 15.96 3.22
CA PRO A 284 15.48 14.75 2.80
C PRO A 284 16.09 13.98 3.98
N ASN A 285 16.67 14.68 4.95
CA ASN A 285 17.25 14.06 6.15
C ASN A 285 16.18 13.48 7.09
N GLN A 286 15.07 14.20 7.29
CA GLN A 286 13.96 13.66 8.08
C GLN A 286 13.36 12.40 7.44
N TYR A 287 13.32 12.37 6.11
CA TYR A 287 12.88 11.20 5.37
C TYR A 287 13.85 10.03 5.54
N LEU A 288 15.17 10.26 5.35
CA LEU A 288 16.20 9.24 5.54
C LEU A 288 16.14 8.63 6.95
N VAL A 289 16.03 9.48 8.00
CA VAL A 289 15.91 9.00 9.38
C VAL A 289 14.64 8.17 9.58
N ALA A 290 13.50 8.63 9.09
CA ALA A 290 12.24 7.88 9.18
C ALA A 290 12.33 6.53 8.47
N TYR A 291 12.95 6.49 7.29
CA TYR A 291 13.17 5.25 6.54
C TYR A 291 14.08 4.27 7.30
N ARG A 292 15.19 4.74 7.85
CA ARG A 292 16.08 3.92 8.70
C ARG A 292 15.35 3.31 9.90
N ILE A 293 14.47 4.08 10.54
CA ILE A 293 13.65 3.57 11.66
C ILE A 293 12.65 2.52 11.19
N SER A 294 11.98 2.69 10.04
CA SER A 294 11.09 1.67 9.48
C SER A 294 11.84 0.35 9.23
N ARG A 295 13.06 0.45 8.67
CA ARG A 295 13.93 -0.73 8.49
C ARG A 295 14.32 -1.38 9.82
N GLY A 296 14.62 -0.56 10.85
CA GLY A 296 14.90 -1.06 12.19
C GLY A 296 13.70 -1.76 12.85
N ILE A 297 12.48 -1.29 12.61
CA ILE A 297 11.24 -1.95 13.07
C ILE A 297 11.12 -3.35 12.45
N GLU A 298 11.39 -3.49 11.15
CA GLU A 298 11.33 -4.77 10.44
C GLU A 298 12.39 -5.75 10.97
N LEU A 299 13.63 -5.31 11.16
CA LEU A 299 14.71 -6.13 11.70
C LEU A 299 14.42 -6.56 13.14
N LEU A 300 13.86 -5.68 13.97
CA LEU A 300 13.46 -6.02 15.35
C LEU A 300 12.40 -7.12 15.39
N GLY A 301 11.53 -7.20 14.39
CA GLY A 301 10.46 -8.20 14.30
C GLY A 301 10.85 -9.49 13.58
N SER A 302 11.96 -9.52 12.85
CA SER A 302 12.36 -10.64 12.00
C SER A 302 13.70 -11.28 12.38
N THR A 303 14.51 -10.63 13.25
CA THR A 303 15.83 -11.11 13.66
C THR A 303 16.00 -11.12 15.19
N GLU A 304 17.00 -11.87 15.67
CA GLU A 304 17.45 -11.85 17.07
C GLU A 304 18.60 -10.87 17.33
N GLU A 305 18.99 -10.09 16.34
CA GLU A 305 20.08 -9.11 16.45
C GLU A 305 19.86 -8.12 17.59
N SER A 306 20.94 -7.70 18.22
CA SER A 306 20.88 -6.69 19.27
C SER A 306 20.43 -5.33 18.71
N VAL A 307 19.86 -4.49 19.55
CA VAL A 307 19.46 -3.12 19.19
C VAL A 307 20.65 -2.30 18.64
N THR A 308 21.87 -2.62 19.09
CA THR A 308 23.09 -1.95 18.63
C THR A 308 23.46 -2.39 17.21
N GLU A 309 23.38 -3.69 16.91
CA GLU A 309 23.62 -4.23 15.57
C GLU A 309 22.59 -3.67 14.58
N ILE A 310 21.31 -3.71 14.93
CA ILE A 310 20.24 -3.12 14.10
C ILE A 310 20.46 -1.62 13.85
N ALA A 311 20.88 -0.87 14.86
CA ALA A 311 21.20 0.54 14.68
C ALA A 311 22.32 0.75 13.65
N GLN A 312 23.38 -0.05 13.71
CA GLN A 312 24.50 0.01 12.75
C GLN A 312 24.05 -0.42 11.34
N GLU A 313 23.32 -1.52 11.23
CA GLU A 313 22.83 -2.02 9.96
C GLU A 313 21.85 -1.05 9.29
N THR A 314 21.09 -0.32 10.07
CA THR A 314 20.19 0.73 9.55
C THR A 314 20.89 2.08 9.33
N GLY A 315 22.21 2.16 9.47
CA GLY A 315 23.01 3.32 9.13
C GLY A 315 23.06 4.41 10.22
N PHE A 316 22.71 4.09 11.48
CA PHE A 316 22.95 4.98 12.59
C PHE A 316 24.36 4.79 13.13
N ASN A 317 25.11 5.88 13.28
CA ASN A 317 26.45 5.83 13.85
C ASN A 317 26.45 5.55 15.36
N ASP A 318 25.33 5.80 16.04
CA ASP A 318 25.14 5.66 17.47
C ASP A 318 23.77 5.06 17.79
N ALA A 319 23.77 3.96 18.55
CA ALA A 319 22.57 3.29 19.01
C ALA A 319 21.66 4.19 19.87
N SER A 320 22.22 5.18 20.56
CA SER A 320 21.45 6.14 21.37
C SER A 320 20.56 7.01 20.48
N HIS A 321 21.07 7.47 19.34
CA HIS A 321 20.30 8.20 18.35
C HIS A 321 19.19 7.33 17.74
N PHE A 322 19.49 6.08 17.39
CA PHE A 322 18.48 5.14 16.92
C PHE A 322 17.36 4.98 17.94
N ILE A 323 17.68 4.70 19.21
CA ILE A 323 16.69 4.52 20.29
C ILE A 323 15.82 5.76 20.46
N GLN A 324 16.43 6.97 20.42
CA GLN A 324 15.73 8.23 20.56
C GLN A 324 14.72 8.45 19.40
N TYR A 325 15.16 8.27 18.15
CA TYR A 325 14.29 8.44 16.98
C TYR A 325 13.22 7.35 16.92
N PHE A 326 13.57 6.11 17.26
CA PHE A 326 12.64 4.99 17.34
C PHE A 326 11.52 5.28 18.35
N LYS A 327 11.87 5.68 19.58
CA LYS A 327 10.90 6.04 20.62
C LYS A 327 10.01 7.21 20.20
N ARG A 328 10.59 8.21 19.53
CA ARG A 328 9.81 9.35 19.02
C ARG A 328 8.82 8.95 17.93
N GLN A 329 9.12 7.96 17.10
CA GLN A 329 8.27 7.51 16.00
C GLN A 329 7.23 6.46 16.43
N THR A 330 7.57 5.56 17.35
CA THR A 330 6.73 4.43 17.76
C THR A 330 6.07 4.60 19.12
N GLY A 331 6.49 5.59 19.91
CA GLY A 331 6.05 5.80 21.29
C GLY A 331 6.75 4.93 22.34
N MET A 332 7.55 3.93 21.93
CA MET A 332 8.22 2.98 22.83
C MET A 332 9.68 2.76 22.40
N THR A 333 10.49 2.21 23.31
CA THR A 333 11.88 1.84 23.00
C THR A 333 11.92 0.59 22.10
N PRO A 334 13.02 0.35 21.34
CA PRO A 334 13.19 -0.87 20.56
C PRO A 334 13.07 -2.15 21.37
N LYS A 335 13.56 -2.14 22.62
CA LYS A 335 13.46 -3.29 23.54
C LYS A 335 12.02 -3.56 23.96
N GLU A 336 11.27 -2.51 24.32
CA GLU A 336 9.83 -2.63 24.65
C GLU A 336 9.04 -3.12 23.44
N TYR A 337 9.35 -2.61 22.25
CA TYR A 337 8.71 -3.02 20.99
C TYR A 337 8.98 -4.51 20.70
N ARG A 338 10.23 -4.97 20.82
CA ARG A 338 10.60 -6.37 20.66
C ARG A 338 9.87 -7.28 21.67
N ASN A 339 9.81 -6.86 22.93
CA ASN A 339 9.10 -7.61 23.97
C ASN A 339 7.59 -7.69 23.68
N LEU A 340 7.00 -6.65 23.09
CA LEU A 340 5.59 -6.65 22.67
C LEU A 340 5.33 -7.69 21.58
N ILE A 341 6.24 -7.80 20.60
CA ILE A 341 6.10 -8.74 19.48
C ILE A 341 6.37 -10.18 19.94
N PHE A 342 7.46 -10.42 20.68
CA PHE A 342 7.90 -11.75 21.07
C PHE A 342 7.40 -12.17 22.47
N GLY A 343 7.11 -11.23 23.38
CA GLY A 343 6.69 -11.48 24.76
C GLY A 343 5.32 -12.14 24.90
N LYS A 344 4.48 -12.12 23.85
CA LYS A 344 3.26 -12.93 23.79
C LYS A 344 3.52 -14.43 23.57
N ASN A 345 4.76 -14.84 23.29
CA ASN A 345 5.16 -16.23 23.11
C ASN A 345 5.95 -16.80 24.32
N GLY A 346 6.20 -16.00 25.38
CA GLY A 346 7.08 -16.35 26.51
C GLY A 346 6.41 -16.99 27.70
N GLU A 347 5.11 -17.24 27.73
CA GLU A 347 4.45 -18.04 28.78
C GLU A 347 4.20 -19.47 28.30
N ARG A 348 5.28 -20.21 28.11
CA ARG A 348 5.30 -21.69 28.17
C ARG A 348 6.66 -22.16 28.63
N LYS A 349 6.80 -22.27 29.94
CA LYS A 349 7.57 -23.32 30.59
C LYS A 349 6.70 -23.91 31.68
#